data_09697d81972432fb732a77467b49ffd9
#
_entry.id   09697d81972432fb732a77467b49ffd9
#
_cell.length_a   1.000
_cell.length_b   1.000
_cell.length_c   1.000
_cell.angle_alpha   90.00
_cell.angle_beta   90.00
_cell.angle_gamma   90.00
#
_symmetry.space_group_name_H-M   'P 1'
#
loop_
_entity.id
_entity.type
_entity.pdbx_description
1 polymer ?
#
loop_
_entity_poly.entity_id
_entity_poly.type
_entity_poly.pdbx_seq_one_letter_code
_entity_poly.pdbx_strand_id
1 'polypeptide(L)'
;MSKEATEVLSIEGREVTVTHPDKPYFSRQAKLSKLDLVRYYLAVAPGALAGIEDRPVVLKRFVNGAEGEVFYQKRAPGGRPTWLRTVTLSFPSGRTAEEIVVDDAAGLAWMVNLGCIELHPHPVRCGDLDHPDELRVDLDPGPGVGWADVRSVALEVKQLLDEMELRGWPKTSGSRGMHVNVRIQPRWTFSEVRRAALALSRAVERRAPALASSKWWKEERHGVFLDYNQNAKDRTTCSAYSVRPLPDARVSTPLDWREVPDCEPADFTVFTVPKRLAEIGDPHAGMNAASGSLEKLLELAAKDEAAGLGDAPWPPHFRKMEGEAPRVAPSRAKSTPKTPRTKMPLVVVANSPDKAAAVAGLERWKSKHAHIAGFLAVDDVLVDSMRGRSSTWTRIRVNLRHVPEALRPPQETPDPDDDPTREWRTRRAAK
;
A
#
# COMPACT_ATOMS: atom_id res chain seq x y z
N MET A 1 22.81 11.75 -24.07
CA MET A 1 21.68 11.03 -23.41
C MET A 1 21.87 9.55 -23.68
N SER A 2 22.24 8.75 -22.67
CA SER A 2 22.28 7.29 -22.83
C SER A 2 20.86 6.82 -23.12
N LYS A 3 20.67 6.01 -24.17
CA LYS A 3 19.38 5.38 -24.46
C LYS A 3 18.98 4.58 -23.21
N GLU A 4 17.82 4.88 -22.63
CA GLU A 4 17.30 4.06 -21.51
C GLU A 4 17.21 2.60 -21.99
N ALA A 5 17.78 1.68 -21.20
CA ALA A 5 17.69 0.25 -21.50
C ALA A 5 16.23 -0.19 -21.45
N THR A 6 15.77 -0.80 -22.54
CA THR A 6 14.41 -1.34 -22.67
C THR A 6 14.45 -2.74 -23.24
N GLU A 7 13.54 -3.60 -22.81
CA GLU A 7 13.28 -4.91 -23.40
C GLU A 7 11.82 -4.98 -23.84
N VAL A 8 11.56 -5.42 -25.05
CA VAL A 8 10.20 -5.56 -25.59
C VAL A 8 9.82 -7.03 -25.52
N LEU A 9 8.74 -7.33 -24.83
CA LEU A 9 8.19 -8.67 -24.70
C LEU A 9 6.92 -8.77 -25.55
N SER A 10 6.83 -9.80 -26.39
CA SER A 10 5.61 -10.16 -27.12
C SER A 10 4.79 -11.11 -26.24
N ILE A 11 3.64 -10.63 -25.73
CA ILE A 11 2.78 -11.37 -24.80
C ILE A 11 1.36 -11.39 -25.36
N GLU A 12 0.85 -12.57 -25.70
CA GLU A 12 -0.53 -12.76 -26.22
C GLU A 12 -0.88 -11.81 -27.37
N GLY A 13 0.09 -11.61 -28.30
CA GLY A 13 -0.07 -10.73 -29.46
C GLY A 13 0.06 -9.22 -29.18
N ARG A 14 0.47 -8.84 -27.96
CA ARG A 14 0.76 -7.45 -27.59
C ARG A 14 2.23 -7.25 -27.27
N GLU A 15 2.75 -6.09 -27.63
CA GLU A 15 4.10 -5.68 -27.26
C GLU A 15 4.07 -4.90 -25.93
N VAL A 16 4.81 -5.38 -24.94
CA VAL A 16 4.98 -4.72 -23.64
C VAL A 16 6.43 -4.32 -23.49
N THR A 17 6.70 -3.02 -23.42
CA THR A 17 8.04 -2.49 -23.21
C THR A 17 8.36 -2.45 -21.72
N VAL A 18 9.35 -3.25 -21.31
CA VAL A 18 9.92 -3.21 -19.97
C VAL A 18 11.03 -2.17 -19.93
N THR A 19 10.85 -1.11 -19.20
CA THR A 19 11.85 -0.06 -19.01
C THR A 19 12.81 -0.41 -17.89
N HIS A 20 14.10 -0.17 -18.06
CA HIS A 20 15.15 -0.49 -17.07
C HIS A 20 15.07 -1.96 -16.62
N PRO A 21 15.14 -2.96 -17.52
CA PRO A 21 14.96 -4.38 -17.20
C PRO A 21 15.91 -4.87 -16.12
N ASP A 22 17.16 -4.41 -16.14
CA ASP A 22 18.21 -4.81 -15.19
C ASP A 22 18.17 -4.05 -13.86
N LYS A 23 17.18 -3.15 -13.67
CA LYS A 23 17.07 -2.41 -12.42
C LYS A 23 16.89 -3.37 -11.25
N PRO A 24 17.76 -3.33 -10.21
CA PRO A 24 17.61 -4.17 -9.03
C PRO A 24 16.29 -3.83 -8.29
N TYR A 25 15.44 -4.84 -8.10
CA TYR A 25 14.22 -4.73 -7.30
C TYR A 25 14.39 -5.34 -5.92
N PHE A 26 15.13 -6.45 -5.82
CA PHE A 26 15.58 -7.05 -4.57
C PHE A 26 17.11 -7.09 -4.60
N SER A 27 17.77 -6.27 -3.81
CA SER A 27 19.22 -6.14 -3.83
C SER A 27 19.93 -7.00 -2.78
N ARG A 28 19.21 -7.43 -1.74
CA ARG A 28 19.79 -8.12 -0.59
C ARG A 28 19.88 -9.63 -0.78
N GLN A 29 18.81 -10.35 -0.44
CA GLN A 29 18.81 -11.82 -0.40
C GLN A 29 18.41 -12.42 -1.76
N ALA A 30 17.27 -12.04 -2.31
CA ALA A 30 16.74 -12.64 -3.53
C ALA A 30 17.50 -12.21 -4.80
N LYS A 31 18.08 -11.01 -4.85
CA LYS A 31 18.88 -10.45 -5.96
C LYS A 31 18.15 -10.54 -7.32
N LEU A 32 16.97 -9.92 -7.38
CA LEU A 32 16.12 -9.93 -8.57
C LEU A 32 16.09 -8.56 -9.25
N SER A 33 16.14 -8.58 -10.57
CA SER A 33 15.90 -7.42 -11.43
C SER A 33 14.39 -7.18 -11.63
N LYS A 34 14.05 -6.05 -12.26
CA LYS A 34 12.69 -5.79 -12.71
C LYS A 34 12.20 -6.84 -13.69
N LEU A 35 13.05 -7.22 -14.64
CA LEU A 35 12.71 -8.23 -15.66
C LEU A 35 12.44 -9.60 -15.05
N ASP A 36 13.20 -9.99 -14.02
CA ASP A 36 12.96 -11.25 -13.31
C ASP A 36 11.57 -11.27 -12.66
N LEU A 37 11.12 -10.15 -12.12
CA LEU A 37 9.76 -10.04 -11.57
C LEU A 37 8.69 -10.11 -12.66
N VAL A 38 8.90 -9.46 -13.82
CA VAL A 38 8.00 -9.60 -14.96
C VAL A 38 7.91 -11.06 -15.40
N ARG A 39 9.05 -11.76 -15.53
CA ARG A 39 9.10 -13.18 -15.88
C ARG A 39 8.42 -14.08 -14.85
N TYR A 40 8.62 -13.78 -13.54
CA TYR A 40 7.89 -14.46 -12.48
C TYR A 40 6.37 -14.33 -12.67
N TYR A 41 5.86 -13.12 -12.87
CA TYR A 41 4.42 -12.91 -13.04
C TYR A 41 3.87 -13.55 -14.30
N LEU A 42 4.64 -13.61 -15.38
CA LEU A 42 4.26 -14.36 -16.59
C LEU A 42 4.18 -15.87 -16.31
N ALA A 43 5.10 -16.41 -15.52
CA ALA A 43 5.10 -17.82 -15.15
C ALA A 43 3.91 -18.22 -14.26
N VAL A 44 3.39 -17.29 -13.45
CA VAL A 44 2.24 -17.54 -12.56
C VAL A 44 0.95 -16.85 -13.05
N ALA A 45 0.95 -16.31 -14.27
CA ALA A 45 -0.14 -15.51 -14.81
C ALA A 45 -1.52 -16.15 -14.66
N PRO A 46 -1.74 -17.45 -14.97
CA PRO A 46 -3.06 -18.04 -14.85
C PRO A 46 -3.65 -17.91 -13.43
N GLY A 47 -2.89 -18.21 -12.39
CA GLY A 47 -3.33 -18.10 -11.00
C GLY A 47 -3.41 -16.65 -10.51
N ALA A 48 -2.43 -15.82 -10.89
CA ALA A 48 -2.42 -14.40 -10.52
C ALA A 48 -3.62 -13.64 -11.11
N LEU A 49 -3.94 -13.89 -12.39
CA LEU A 49 -5.09 -13.29 -13.08
C LEU A 49 -6.41 -13.76 -12.48
N ALA A 50 -6.56 -15.05 -12.16
CA ALA A 50 -7.77 -15.58 -11.54
C ALA A 50 -8.12 -14.85 -10.21
N GLY A 51 -7.10 -14.43 -9.45
CA GLY A 51 -7.28 -13.68 -8.21
C GLY A 51 -7.74 -12.23 -8.39
N ILE A 52 -7.55 -11.64 -9.57
CA ILE A 52 -7.88 -10.24 -9.88
C ILE A 52 -8.88 -10.09 -11.04
N GLU A 53 -9.41 -11.20 -11.53
CA GLU A 53 -10.30 -11.26 -12.68
C GLU A 53 -11.49 -10.31 -12.55
N ASP A 54 -11.67 -9.45 -13.57
CA ASP A 54 -12.74 -8.44 -13.65
C ASP A 54 -12.84 -7.52 -12.42
N ARG A 55 -11.70 -7.23 -11.76
CA ARG A 55 -11.64 -6.39 -10.56
C ARG A 55 -10.86 -5.11 -10.78
N PRO A 56 -11.31 -3.97 -10.23
CA PRO A 56 -10.47 -2.78 -10.12
C PRO A 56 -9.26 -3.07 -9.22
N VAL A 57 -8.09 -2.59 -9.63
CA VAL A 57 -6.82 -2.83 -8.90
C VAL A 57 -6.15 -1.51 -8.51
N VAL A 58 -5.83 -1.37 -7.23
CA VAL A 58 -5.00 -0.28 -6.73
C VAL A 58 -3.53 -0.57 -7.05
N LEU A 59 -2.85 0.37 -7.71
CA LEU A 59 -1.43 0.28 -8.01
C LEU A 59 -0.60 0.60 -6.78
N LYS A 60 -0.07 -0.42 -6.14
CA LYS A 60 0.92 -0.28 -5.07
C LYS A 60 2.32 -0.38 -5.67
N ARG A 61 2.94 0.77 -5.90
CA ARG A 61 4.16 0.90 -6.71
C ARG A 61 5.39 1.03 -5.84
N PHE A 62 6.40 0.22 -6.13
CA PHE A 62 7.74 0.26 -5.56
C PHE A 62 8.71 0.82 -6.58
N VAL A 63 8.60 2.12 -6.88
CA VAL A 63 9.35 2.77 -7.97
C VAL A 63 10.86 2.65 -7.80
N ASN A 64 11.35 2.60 -6.57
CA ASN A 64 12.78 2.49 -6.23
C ASN A 64 13.22 1.08 -5.84
N GLY A 65 12.47 0.05 -6.24
CA GLY A 65 12.67 -1.35 -5.83
C GLY A 65 11.88 -1.71 -4.58
N ALA A 66 11.78 -3.01 -4.28
CA ALA A 66 10.98 -3.55 -3.18
C ALA A 66 11.43 -3.04 -1.79
N GLU A 67 12.69 -2.66 -1.66
CA GLU A 67 13.29 -2.15 -0.42
C GLU A 67 13.11 -0.64 -0.24
N GLY A 68 12.54 0.05 -1.25
CA GLY A 68 12.28 1.48 -1.26
C GLY A 68 10.90 1.87 -0.71
N GLU A 69 10.63 3.17 -0.72
CA GLU A 69 9.33 3.70 -0.32
C GLU A 69 8.22 3.27 -1.29
N VAL A 70 7.06 2.95 -0.74
CA VAL A 70 5.86 2.56 -1.49
C VAL A 70 5.02 3.78 -1.85
N PHE A 71 4.51 3.80 -3.08
CA PHE A 71 3.57 4.80 -3.56
C PHE A 71 2.25 4.15 -3.98
N TYR A 72 1.15 4.55 -3.34
CA TYR A 72 -0.20 4.09 -3.70
C TYR A 72 -0.80 5.01 -4.75
N GLN A 73 -1.15 4.44 -5.90
CA GLN A 73 -1.79 5.14 -7.01
C GLN A 73 -3.14 4.48 -7.31
N LYS A 74 -4.23 5.13 -6.94
CA LYS A 74 -5.60 4.69 -7.24
C LYS A 74 -6.01 5.03 -8.66
N ARG A 75 -5.56 6.19 -9.19
CA ARG A 75 -5.94 6.63 -10.54
C ARG A 75 -5.08 5.97 -11.60
N ALA A 76 -5.73 5.45 -12.63
CA ALA A 76 -5.06 4.93 -13.81
C ALA A 76 -4.09 5.98 -14.39
N PRO A 77 -2.83 5.59 -14.74
CA PRO A 77 -1.88 6.50 -15.36
C PRO A 77 -2.38 7.01 -16.73
N GLY A 78 -2.16 8.29 -17.03
CA GLY A 78 -2.56 8.88 -18.32
C GLY A 78 -1.84 8.27 -19.53
N GLY A 79 -0.62 7.74 -19.34
CA GLY A 79 0.17 7.06 -20.40
C GLY A 79 -0.07 5.54 -20.46
N ARG A 80 -1.18 5.02 -19.94
CA ARG A 80 -1.51 3.60 -20.07
C ARG A 80 -1.80 3.20 -21.53
N PRO A 81 -1.54 1.97 -21.90
CA PRO A 81 -1.97 1.45 -23.20
C PRO A 81 -3.50 1.55 -23.37
N THR A 82 -3.94 1.84 -24.59
CA THR A 82 -5.37 2.01 -24.91
C THR A 82 -6.19 0.73 -24.75
N TRP A 83 -5.53 -0.42 -24.83
CA TRP A 83 -6.15 -1.73 -24.64
C TRP A 83 -6.35 -2.12 -23.16
N LEU A 84 -5.74 -1.38 -22.23
CA LEU A 84 -5.92 -1.64 -20.80
C LEU A 84 -7.23 -1.04 -20.30
N ARG A 85 -8.11 -1.88 -19.86
CA ARG A 85 -9.45 -1.51 -19.38
C ARG A 85 -9.39 -0.72 -18.07
N THR A 86 -10.37 0.15 -17.86
CA THR A 86 -10.55 0.91 -16.62
C THR A 86 -12.00 0.92 -16.18
N VAL A 87 -12.23 1.17 -14.90
CA VAL A 87 -13.57 1.37 -14.34
C VAL A 87 -13.53 2.51 -13.30
N THR A 88 -14.61 3.26 -13.19
CA THR A 88 -14.70 4.39 -12.24
C THR A 88 -15.34 3.94 -10.93
N LEU A 89 -14.61 4.05 -9.83
CA LEU A 89 -15.10 3.80 -8.49
C LEU A 89 -15.50 5.10 -7.79
N SER A 90 -16.56 5.01 -6.98
CA SER A 90 -16.97 6.07 -6.04
C SER A 90 -16.59 5.66 -4.61
N PHE A 91 -15.97 6.59 -3.87
CA PHE A 91 -15.49 6.35 -2.51
C PHE A 91 -16.39 6.99 -1.46
N PRO A 92 -16.39 6.48 -0.20
CA PRO A 92 -17.18 7.08 0.89
C PRO A 92 -16.91 8.58 1.13
N SER A 93 -15.77 9.08 0.68
CA SER A 93 -15.40 10.51 0.73
C SER A 93 -16.10 11.37 -0.32
N GLY A 94 -16.97 10.82 -1.18
CA GLY A 94 -17.59 11.47 -2.31
C GLY A 94 -16.67 11.69 -3.52
N ARG A 95 -15.42 11.22 -3.47
CA ARG A 95 -14.48 11.29 -4.60
C ARG A 95 -14.66 10.08 -5.52
N THR A 96 -14.24 10.25 -6.77
CA THR A 96 -14.16 9.16 -7.74
C THR A 96 -12.73 8.95 -8.21
N ALA A 97 -12.40 7.74 -8.63
CA ALA A 97 -11.16 7.44 -9.33
C ALA A 97 -11.44 6.41 -10.44
N GLU A 98 -10.82 6.62 -11.58
CA GLU A 98 -10.72 5.64 -12.66
C GLU A 98 -9.57 4.71 -12.31
N GLU A 99 -9.84 3.43 -12.02
CA GLU A 99 -8.84 2.42 -11.68
C GLU A 99 -8.68 1.42 -12.82
N ILE A 100 -7.50 0.80 -12.93
CA ILE A 100 -7.22 -0.20 -13.95
C ILE A 100 -7.90 -1.53 -13.63
N VAL A 101 -8.22 -2.27 -14.69
CA VAL A 101 -8.64 -3.67 -14.66
C VAL A 101 -7.65 -4.46 -15.51
N VAL A 102 -7.08 -5.51 -14.96
CA VAL A 102 -6.06 -6.33 -15.62
C VAL A 102 -6.69 -7.67 -16.00
N ASP A 103 -6.85 -7.88 -17.30
CA ASP A 103 -7.59 -9.01 -17.85
C ASP A 103 -6.69 -10.10 -18.47
N ASP A 104 -5.41 -9.78 -18.71
CA ASP A 104 -4.49 -10.66 -19.43
C ASP A 104 -3.04 -10.53 -18.95
N ALA A 105 -2.17 -11.43 -19.44
CA ALA A 105 -0.76 -11.47 -19.06
C ALA A 105 0.01 -10.21 -19.54
N ALA A 106 -0.39 -9.57 -20.63
CA ALA A 106 0.23 -8.33 -21.09
C ALA A 106 -0.07 -7.17 -20.13
N GLY A 107 -1.30 -7.05 -19.66
CA GLY A 107 -1.71 -6.09 -18.63
C GLY A 107 -1.00 -6.32 -17.29
N LEU A 108 -0.82 -7.58 -16.90
CA LEU A 108 -0.08 -7.96 -15.70
C LEU A 108 1.40 -7.56 -15.84
N ALA A 109 2.07 -7.87 -16.93
CA ALA A 109 3.44 -7.49 -17.21
C ALA A 109 3.62 -5.96 -17.23
N TRP A 110 2.69 -5.23 -17.84
CA TRP A 110 2.68 -3.77 -17.86
C TRP A 110 2.57 -3.19 -16.46
N MET A 111 1.67 -3.72 -15.61
CA MET A 111 1.51 -3.28 -14.22
C MET A 111 2.77 -3.52 -13.40
N VAL A 112 3.42 -4.67 -13.58
CA VAL A 112 4.69 -5.02 -12.92
C VAL A 112 5.81 -4.08 -13.38
N ASN A 113 5.88 -3.74 -14.67
CA ASN A 113 6.84 -2.76 -15.21
C ASN A 113 6.69 -1.37 -14.53
N LEU A 114 5.50 -0.98 -14.10
CA LEU A 114 5.30 0.23 -13.28
C LEU A 114 5.82 0.10 -11.84
N GLY A 115 6.29 -1.08 -11.46
CA GLY A 115 6.78 -1.39 -10.12
C GLY A 115 5.72 -1.92 -9.16
N CYS A 116 4.60 -2.43 -9.66
CA CYS A 116 3.59 -3.07 -8.83
C CYS A 116 3.98 -4.54 -8.62
N ILE A 117 4.59 -4.85 -7.49
CA ILE A 117 4.96 -6.21 -7.11
C ILE A 117 3.90 -6.91 -6.27
N GLU A 118 2.90 -6.19 -5.81
CA GLU A 118 1.73 -6.71 -5.11
C GLU A 118 0.47 -6.39 -5.90
N LEU A 119 -0.44 -7.35 -6.00
CA LEU A 119 -1.74 -7.20 -6.64
C LEU A 119 -2.78 -6.84 -5.58
N HIS A 120 -3.40 -5.69 -5.68
CA HIS A 120 -4.36 -5.17 -4.69
C HIS A 120 -5.75 -4.93 -5.29
N PRO A 121 -6.54 -6.01 -5.58
CA PRO A 121 -7.89 -5.87 -6.11
C PRO A 121 -8.88 -5.45 -5.03
N HIS A 122 -9.92 -4.73 -5.46
CA HIS A 122 -11.14 -4.56 -4.66
C HIS A 122 -11.95 -5.87 -4.58
N PRO A 123 -12.79 -6.08 -3.55
CA PRO A 123 -13.62 -7.29 -3.41
C PRO A 123 -14.90 -7.24 -4.25
N VAL A 124 -14.88 -6.51 -5.36
CA VAL A 124 -16.02 -6.30 -6.26
C VAL A 124 -15.62 -6.57 -7.70
N ARG A 125 -16.57 -6.90 -8.55
CA ARG A 125 -16.42 -7.01 -10.00
C ARG A 125 -16.84 -5.71 -10.68
N CYS A 126 -16.32 -5.46 -11.89
CA CYS A 126 -16.62 -4.24 -12.65
C CYS A 126 -18.11 -4.06 -12.95
N GLY A 127 -18.86 -5.15 -13.06
CA GLY A 127 -20.31 -5.15 -13.30
C GLY A 127 -21.15 -4.68 -12.11
N ASP A 128 -20.61 -4.80 -10.88
CA ASP A 128 -21.26 -4.33 -9.66
C ASP A 128 -20.20 -3.89 -8.64
N LEU A 129 -20.05 -2.58 -8.48
CA LEU A 129 -19.04 -1.98 -7.62
C LEU A 129 -19.52 -1.71 -6.18
N ASP A 130 -20.77 -2.00 -5.88
CA ASP A 130 -21.38 -1.74 -4.58
C ASP A 130 -21.67 -3.02 -3.77
N HIS A 131 -21.70 -4.18 -4.41
CA HIS A 131 -21.92 -5.45 -3.75
C HIS A 131 -20.69 -6.37 -3.90
N PRO A 132 -19.93 -6.59 -2.81
CA PRO A 132 -18.78 -7.50 -2.82
C PRO A 132 -19.20 -8.95 -3.18
N ASP A 133 -18.40 -9.61 -4.02
CA ASP A 133 -18.48 -11.05 -4.29
C ASP A 133 -17.48 -11.86 -3.45
N GLU A 134 -16.83 -11.20 -2.48
CA GLU A 134 -15.79 -11.79 -1.64
C GLU A 134 -15.86 -11.31 -0.20
N LEU A 135 -15.99 -12.25 0.75
CA LEU A 135 -15.71 -12.05 2.16
C LEU A 135 -14.24 -12.39 2.41
N ARG A 136 -13.51 -11.52 3.11
CA ARG A 136 -12.10 -11.63 3.43
C ARG A 136 -11.89 -11.88 4.90
N VAL A 137 -11.25 -12.99 5.24
CA VAL A 137 -10.79 -13.28 6.61
C VAL A 137 -9.29 -13.06 6.62
N ASP A 138 -8.85 -12.00 7.30
CA ASP A 138 -7.45 -11.59 7.40
C ASP A 138 -6.93 -11.88 8.81
N LEU A 139 -5.97 -12.80 8.91
CA LEU A 139 -5.37 -13.29 10.14
C LEU A 139 -4.03 -12.60 10.37
N ASP A 140 -4.03 -11.58 11.20
CA ASP A 140 -2.86 -10.76 11.54
C ASP A 140 -2.27 -11.16 12.91
N PRO A 141 -1.10 -11.83 12.97
CA PRO A 141 -0.47 -12.15 14.25
C PRO A 141 0.04 -10.90 14.95
N GLY A 142 -0.31 -10.77 16.23
CA GLY A 142 0.21 -9.75 17.12
C GLY A 142 1.73 -9.89 17.39
N PRO A 143 2.33 -8.96 18.12
CA PRO A 143 3.73 -9.07 18.54
C PRO A 143 3.97 -10.35 19.36
N GLY A 144 4.98 -11.14 18.99
CA GLY A 144 5.34 -12.38 19.70
C GLY A 144 4.49 -13.59 19.37
N VAL A 145 3.46 -13.47 18.53
CA VAL A 145 2.60 -14.57 18.07
C VAL A 145 3.33 -15.36 16.99
N GLY A 146 3.42 -16.67 17.14
CA GLY A 146 4.08 -17.58 16.22
C GLY A 146 3.21 -18.00 15.03
N TRP A 147 3.85 -18.55 14.00
CA TRP A 147 3.13 -19.04 12.82
C TRP A 147 2.22 -20.25 13.15
N ALA A 148 2.58 -21.07 14.12
CA ALA A 148 1.75 -22.18 14.59
C ALA A 148 0.38 -21.71 15.11
N ASP A 149 0.34 -20.55 15.80
CA ASP A 149 -0.91 -19.96 16.28
C ASP A 149 -1.78 -19.49 15.10
N VAL A 150 -1.16 -18.89 14.07
CA VAL A 150 -1.87 -18.48 12.85
C VAL A 150 -2.52 -19.67 12.16
N ARG A 151 -1.78 -20.80 12.03
CA ARG A 151 -2.30 -22.05 11.46
C ARG A 151 -3.47 -22.58 12.29
N SER A 152 -3.35 -22.60 13.60
CA SER A 152 -4.41 -23.06 14.52
C SER A 152 -5.68 -22.22 14.38
N VAL A 153 -5.55 -20.90 14.35
CA VAL A 153 -6.70 -19.99 14.15
C VAL A 153 -7.29 -20.14 12.75
N ALA A 154 -6.49 -20.38 11.73
CA ALA A 154 -6.99 -20.64 10.37
C ALA A 154 -7.85 -21.93 10.31
N LEU A 155 -7.48 -22.97 11.07
CA LEU A 155 -8.28 -24.20 11.16
C LEU A 155 -9.60 -24.00 11.90
N GLU A 156 -9.62 -23.15 12.94
CA GLU A 156 -10.87 -22.73 13.59
C GLU A 156 -11.78 -21.94 12.63
N VAL A 157 -11.18 -21.05 11.83
CA VAL A 157 -11.92 -20.36 10.75
C VAL A 157 -12.51 -21.36 9.76
N LYS A 158 -11.74 -22.37 9.35
CA LYS A 158 -12.23 -23.42 8.44
C LYS A 158 -13.44 -24.14 9.01
N GLN A 159 -13.38 -24.59 10.26
CA GLN A 159 -14.49 -25.30 10.92
C GLN A 159 -15.74 -24.42 10.98
N LEU A 160 -15.57 -23.14 11.37
CA LEU A 160 -16.70 -22.20 11.40
C LEU A 160 -17.29 -21.96 10.01
N LEU A 161 -16.47 -21.81 8.98
CA LEU A 161 -16.96 -21.65 7.61
C LEU A 161 -17.72 -22.88 7.13
N ASP A 162 -17.25 -24.09 7.44
CA ASP A 162 -17.94 -25.34 7.10
C ASP A 162 -19.34 -25.40 7.77
N GLU A 163 -19.47 -25.01 9.03
CA GLU A 163 -20.76 -24.92 9.75
C GLU A 163 -21.70 -23.86 9.14
N MET A 164 -21.13 -22.78 8.62
CA MET A 164 -21.86 -21.73 7.91
C MET A 164 -22.17 -22.09 6.44
N GLU A 165 -21.79 -23.30 5.97
CA GLU A 165 -21.92 -23.76 4.59
C GLU A 165 -21.18 -22.85 3.59
N LEU A 166 -20.04 -22.29 4.04
CA LEU A 166 -19.18 -21.44 3.24
C LEU A 166 -17.86 -22.14 2.93
N ARG A 167 -17.41 -22.04 1.70
CA ARG A 167 -16.10 -22.58 1.31
C ARG A 167 -15.03 -21.51 1.45
N GLY A 168 -14.04 -21.77 2.30
CA GLY A 168 -12.85 -20.95 2.46
C GLY A 168 -11.71 -21.38 1.54
N TRP A 169 -10.93 -20.40 1.05
CA TRP A 169 -9.78 -20.56 0.17
C TRP A 169 -8.56 -19.95 0.86
N PRO A 170 -7.75 -20.76 1.57
CA PRO A 170 -6.64 -20.26 2.35
C PRO A 170 -5.44 -19.91 1.46
N LYS A 171 -4.68 -18.89 1.89
CA LYS A 171 -3.37 -18.55 1.32
C LYS A 171 -2.49 -17.91 2.36
N THR A 172 -1.16 -18.06 2.24
CA THR A 172 -0.26 -17.23 3.04
C THR A 172 -0.45 -15.76 2.67
N SER A 173 -0.27 -14.84 3.62
CA SER A 173 -0.21 -13.41 3.27
C SER A 173 1.08 -13.05 2.53
N GLY A 174 2.03 -13.98 2.46
CA GLY A 174 3.40 -13.75 2.01
C GLY A 174 4.21 -12.89 2.99
N SER A 175 3.68 -12.65 4.19
CA SER A 175 4.35 -11.97 5.29
C SER A 175 4.27 -12.84 6.56
N ARG A 176 3.55 -12.40 7.59
CA ARG A 176 3.44 -13.11 8.87
C ARG A 176 2.10 -13.78 9.09
N GLY A 177 1.08 -13.42 8.33
CA GLY A 177 -0.30 -13.82 8.51
C GLY A 177 -0.80 -14.75 7.41
N MET A 178 -2.09 -15.07 7.48
CA MET A 178 -2.81 -15.87 6.51
C MET A 178 -4.11 -15.16 6.13
N HIS A 179 -4.54 -15.30 4.88
CA HIS A 179 -5.85 -14.86 4.43
C HIS A 179 -6.70 -16.07 4.05
N VAL A 180 -7.98 -16.01 4.34
CA VAL A 180 -8.97 -16.96 3.83
C VAL A 180 -9.98 -16.17 3.03
N ASN A 181 -9.99 -16.39 1.71
CA ASN A 181 -10.97 -15.77 0.83
C ASN A 181 -12.22 -16.65 0.76
N VAL A 182 -13.38 -16.03 0.76
CA VAL A 182 -14.67 -16.73 0.65
C VAL A 182 -15.49 -16.06 -0.46
N ARG A 183 -15.83 -16.80 -1.52
CA ARG A 183 -16.72 -16.26 -2.55
C ARG A 183 -18.16 -16.27 -2.07
N ILE A 184 -18.83 -15.14 -2.26
CA ILE A 184 -20.20 -14.92 -1.84
C ILE A 184 -21.05 -14.39 -3.00
N GLN A 185 -22.37 -14.56 -2.90
CA GLN A 185 -23.29 -13.91 -3.83
C GLN A 185 -23.15 -12.39 -3.75
N PRO A 186 -23.05 -11.65 -4.86
CA PRO A 186 -22.89 -10.19 -4.85
C PRO A 186 -24.27 -9.50 -4.64
N ARG A 187 -24.87 -9.68 -3.49
CA ARG A 187 -26.19 -9.10 -3.12
C ARG A 187 -26.17 -8.34 -1.80
N TRP A 188 -25.11 -8.46 -1.02
CA TRP A 188 -24.93 -7.75 0.24
C TRP A 188 -24.03 -6.54 0.07
N THR A 189 -24.38 -5.47 0.73
CA THR A 189 -23.57 -4.25 0.78
C THR A 189 -22.27 -4.47 1.54
N PHE A 190 -21.28 -3.58 1.35
CA PHE A 190 -20.05 -3.61 2.13
C PHE A 190 -20.28 -3.57 3.65
N SER A 191 -21.34 -2.89 4.10
CA SER A 191 -21.69 -2.84 5.53
C SER A 191 -22.16 -4.20 6.03
N GLU A 192 -22.97 -4.91 5.28
CA GLU A 192 -23.45 -6.25 5.63
C GLU A 192 -22.33 -7.28 5.59
N VAL A 193 -21.46 -7.24 4.55
CA VAL A 193 -20.30 -8.13 4.47
C VAL A 193 -19.34 -7.91 5.64
N ARG A 194 -19.07 -6.65 6.00
CA ARG A 194 -18.25 -6.33 7.18
C ARG A 194 -18.91 -6.78 8.49
N ARG A 195 -20.23 -6.63 8.62
CA ARG A 195 -21.02 -7.11 9.77
C ARG A 195 -20.94 -8.63 9.91
N ALA A 196 -21.05 -9.38 8.81
CA ALA A 196 -20.82 -10.82 8.77
C ALA A 196 -19.39 -11.20 9.16
N ALA A 197 -18.39 -10.47 8.66
CA ALA A 197 -16.98 -10.65 9.03
C ALA A 197 -16.72 -10.41 10.51
N LEU A 198 -17.34 -9.41 11.12
CA LEU A 198 -17.23 -9.14 12.56
C LEU A 198 -17.84 -10.28 13.39
N ALA A 199 -19.01 -10.80 12.99
CA ALA A 199 -19.63 -11.94 13.68
C ALA A 199 -18.76 -13.20 13.57
N LEU A 200 -18.19 -13.47 12.40
CA LEU A 200 -17.22 -14.54 12.20
C LEU A 200 -16.00 -14.36 13.14
N SER A 201 -15.41 -13.16 13.18
CA SER A 201 -14.24 -12.89 14.01
C SER A 201 -14.53 -13.11 15.50
N ARG A 202 -15.70 -12.66 15.99
CA ARG A 202 -16.16 -12.90 17.37
C ARG A 202 -16.42 -14.37 17.66
N ALA A 203 -16.96 -15.10 16.70
CA ALA A 203 -17.21 -16.54 16.86
C ALA A 203 -15.89 -17.32 16.97
N VAL A 204 -14.88 -16.99 16.16
CA VAL A 204 -13.54 -17.58 16.25
C VAL A 204 -12.87 -17.22 17.57
N GLU A 205 -12.96 -15.96 18.04
CA GLU A 205 -12.45 -15.54 19.36
C GLU A 205 -13.10 -16.34 20.49
N ARG A 206 -14.42 -16.61 20.44
CA ARG A 206 -15.11 -17.44 21.44
C ARG A 206 -14.63 -18.90 21.46
N ARG A 207 -14.24 -19.45 20.30
CA ARG A 207 -13.74 -20.84 20.17
C ARG A 207 -12.28 -20.98 20.63
N ALA A 208 -11.49 -19.98 20.32
CA ALA A 208 -10.05 -19.97 20.62
C ALA A 208 -9.65 -18.69 21.37
N PRO A 209 -10.19 -18.43 22.58
CA PRO A 209 -10.03 -17.14 23.27
C PRO A 209 -8.59 -16.82 23.69
N ALA A 210 -7.72 -17.83 23.78
CA ALA A 210 -6.30 -17.63 24.05
C ALA A 210 -5.48 -17.31 22.79
N LEU A 211 -5.97 -17.65 21.60
CA LEU A 211 -5.24 -17.58 20.34
C LEU A 211 -5.75 -16.48 19.39
N ALA A 212 -7.03 -16.13 19.48
CA ALA A 212 -7.69 -15.22 18.53
C ALA A 212 -8.25 -13.99 19.21
N SER A 213 -8.27 -12.86 18.50
CA SER A 213 -8.87 -11.61 18.97
C SER A 213 -9.65 -10.91 17.87
N SER A 214 -10.85 -10.41 18.20
CA SER A 214 -11.66 -9.50 17.37
C SER A 214 -11.58 -8.04 17.84
N LYS A 215 -10.72 -7.71 18.80
CA LYS A 215 -10.61 -6.38 19.40
C LYS A 215 -9.97 -5.38 18.44
N TRP A 216 -10.65 -4.25 18.21
CA TRP A 216 -10.14 -3.22 17.31
C TRP A 216 -8.90 -2.49 17.83
N TRP A 217 -8.89 -2.17 19.13
CA TRP A 217 -7.81 -1.41 19.75
C TRP A 217 -6.57 -2.29 19.94
N LYS A 218 -5.40 -1.81 19.52
CA LYS A 218 -4.15 -2.56 19.57
C LYS A 218 -3.75 -2.99 20.97
N GLU A 219 -4.10 -2.16 21.94
CA GLU A 219 -3.81 -2.37 23.35
C GLU A 219 -4.63 -3.53 23.98
N GLU A 220 -5.75 -3.86 23.35
CA GLU A 220 -6.66 -4.93 23.77
C GLU A 220 -6.41 -6.24 23.00
N ARG A 221 -5.59 -6.20 21.94
CA ARG A 221 -5.32 -7.37 21.10
C ARG A 221 -4.34 -8.32 21.75
N HIS A 222 -4.64 -9.59 21.62
CA HIS A 222 -3.74 -10.69 21.91
C HIS A 222 -3.82 -11.72 20.78
N GLY A 223 -2.87 -12.63 20.69
CA GLY A 223 -2.89 -13.70 19.69
C GLY A 223 -2.98 -13.17 18.24
N VAL A 224 -3.77 -13.85 17.44
CA VAL A 224 -4.03 -13.53 16.05
C VAL A 224 -5.28 -12.65 15.96
N PHE A 225 -5.13 -11.45 15.42
CA PHE A 225 -6.24 -10.53 15.17
C PHE A 225 -6.93 -10.88 13.85
N LEU A 226 -8.25 -11.05 13.90
CA LEU A 226 -9.08 -11.21 12.71
C LEU A 226 -9.55 -9.83 12.25
N ASP A 227 -8.92 -9.27 11.19
CA ASP A 227 -9.24 -7.92 10.70
C ASP A 227 -10.48 -7.91 9.81
N TYR A 228 -11.66 -7.85 10.43
CA TYR A 228 -12.95 -7.73 9.75
C TYR A 228 -13.09 -6.43 8.95
N ASN A 229 -12.30 -5.40 9.24
CA ASN A 229 -12.31 -4.11 8.52
C ASN A 229 -11.70 -4.19 7.12
N GLN A 230 -11.05 -5.28 6.73
CA GLN A 230 -10.67 -5.53 5.34
C GLN A 230 -11.89 -5.70 4.41
N ASN A 231 -13.09 -5.87 4.98
CA ASN A 231 -14.35 -5.92 4.25
C ASN A 231 -15.05 -4.56 4.13
N ALA A 232 -14.48 -3.49 4.67
CA ALA A 232 -15.02 -2.14 4.48
C ALA A 232 -14.78 -1.65 3.04
N LYS A 233 -15.70 -0.82 2.52
CA LYS A 233 -15.51 -0.18 1.21
C LYS A 233 -14.18 0.56 1.19
N ASP A 234 -13.47 0.53 0.08
CA ASP A 234 -12.14 1.16 -0.08
C ASP A 234 -10.93 0.36 0.44
N ARG A 235 -11.17 -0.85 0.94
CA ARG A 235 -10.10 -1.75 1.35
C ARG A 235 -9.73 -2.70 0.24
N THR A 236 -8.43 -2.91 0.11
CA THR A 236 -7.85 -3.92 -0.80
C THR A 236 -6.89 -4.78 -0.02
N THR A 237 -6.88 -6.08 -0.30
CA THR A 237 -5.92 -7.03 0.26
C THR A 237 -4.98 -7.54 -0.83
N CYS A 238 -3.82 -8.00 -0.41
CA CYS A 238 -2.85 -8.62 -1.30
C CYS A 238 -3.44 -9.92 -1.88
N SER A 239 -3.59 -9.98 -3.21
CA SER A 239 -4.09 -11.16 -3.91
C SER A 239 -3.08 -12.31 -3.94
N ALA A 240 -3.56 -13.49 -4.31
CA ALA A 240 -2.70 -14.66 -4.55
C ALA A 240 -1.60 -14.36 -5.57
N TYR A 241 -0.48 -15.05 -5.45
CA TYR A 241 0.74 -14.90 -6.27
C TYR A 241 1.44 -13.54 -6.20
N SER A 242 0.99 -12.61 -5.35
CA SER A 242 1.68 -11.35 -5.12
C SER A 242 3.02 -11.55 -4.44
N VAL A 243 4.05 -10.87 -4.96
CA VAL A 243 5.39 -10.84 -4.34
C VAL A 243 5.42 -9.81 -3.23
N ARG A 244 5.91 -10.18 -2.05
CA ARG A 244 6.01 -9.25 -0.91
C ARG A 244 7.38 -8.57 -0.88
N PRO A 245 7.46 -7.30 -0.41
CA PRO A 245 8.70 -6.54 -0.34
C PRO A 245 9.57 -6.99 0.86
N LEU A 246 9.80 -8.29 0.98
CA LEU A 246 10.65 -8.91 1.98
C LEU A 246 11.96 -9.38 1.31
N PRO A 247 13.09 -9.40 2.00
CA PRO A 247 14.40 -9.68 1.40
C PRO A 247 14.49 -10.99 0.61
N ASP A 248 13.71 -12.00 0.98
CA ASP A 248 13.60 -13.30 0.36
C ASP A 248 12.57 -13.36 -0.79
N ALA A 249 11.92 -12.26 -1.12
CA ALA A 249 10.89 -12.15 -2.15
C ALA A 249 9.77 -13.20 -2.00
N ARG A 250 9.25 -13.34 -0.78
CA ARG A 250 8.12 -14.24 -0.48
C ARG A 250 6.90 -13.90 -1.29
N VAL A 251 6.08 -14.91 -1.51
CA VAL A 251 4.86 -14.85 -2.30
C VAL A 251 3.65 -15.14 -1.41
N SER A 252 2.58 -14.39 -1.63
CA SER A 252 1.26 -14.71 -1.09
C SER A 252 0.69 -15.92 -1.84
N THR A 253 0.84 -17.10 -1.28
CA THR A 253 0.68 -18.37 -1.99
C THR A 253 -0.62 -19.08 -1.62
N PRO A 254 -1.46 -19.46 -2.62
CA PRO A 254 -2.61 -20.33 -2.41
C PRO A 254 -2.24 -21.66 -1.80
N LEU A 255 -3.07 -22.14 -0.89
CA LEU A 255 -2.91 -23.40 -0.19
C LEU A 255 -4.17 -24.26 -0.33
N ASP A 256 -3.97 -25.58 -0.36
CA ASP A 256 -5.03 -26.52 0.02
C ASP A 256 -5.14 -26.57 1.55
N TRP A 257 -6.33 -26.78 2.10
CA TRP A 257 -6.52 -26.87 3.54
C TRP A 257 -5.68 -27.97 4.21
N ARG A 258 -5.33 -29.02 3.48
CA ARG A 258 -4.46 -30.10 3.97
C ARG A 258 -3.01 -29.66 4.18
N GLU A 259 -2.58 -28.59 3.54
CA GLU A 259 -1.23 -28.03 3.68
C GLU A 259 -1.11 -27.05 4.87
N VAL A 260 -2.23 -26.47 5.29
CA VAL A 260 -2.23 -25.45 6.34
C VAL A 260 -1.56 -25.91 7.64
N PRO A 261 -1.72 -27.15 8.14
CA PRO A 261 -1.06 -27.59 9.36
C PRO A 261 0.46 -27.54 9.33
N ASP A 262 1.08 -27.76 8.15
CA ASP A 262 2.51 -28.00 8.03
C ASP A 262 3.25 -26.93 7.20
N CYS A 263 2.53 -26.04 6.50
CA CYS A 263 3.15 -25.04 5.64
C CYS A 263 3.95 -24.00 6.42
N GLU A 264 5.05 -23.53 5.83
CA GLU A 264 5.85 -22.41 6.34
C GLU A 264 5.92 -21.28 5.30
N PRO A 265 5.72 -20.01 5.68
CA PRO A 265 5.73 -18.89 4.72
C PRO A 265 7.05 -18.73 3.97
N ALA A 266 8.15 -19.16 4.56
CA ALA A 266 9.49 -19.08 3.95
C ALA A 266 9.68 -20.04 2.77
N ASP A 267 8.86 -21.07 2.65
CA ASP A 267 8.93 -22.05 1.55
C ASP A 267 8.41 -21.47 0.23
N PHE A 268 7.63 -20.39 0.32
CA PHE A 268 6.92 -19.79 -0.82
C PHE A 268 7.59 -18.49 -1.28
N THR A 269 8.50 -18.61 -2.22
CA THR A 269 9.23 -17.50 -2.82
C THR A 269 8.99 -17.41 -4.33
N VAL A 270 9.49 -16.35 -4.96
CA VAL A 270 9.48 -16.23 -6.42
C VAL A 270 10.22 -17.36 -7.14
N PHE A 271 11.09 -18.10 -6.44
CA PHE A 271 11.86 -19.22 -6.98
C PHE A 271 11.11 -20.57 -6.88
N THR A 272 10.26 -20.74 -5.86
CA THR A 272 9.59 -22.02 -5.58
C THR A 272 8.16 -22.06 -6.12
N VAL A 273 7.44 -20.94 -6.07
CA VAL A 273 6.00 -20.87 -6.41
C VAL A 273 5.70 -21.17 -7.88
N PRO A 274 6.47 -20.73 -8.89
CA PRO A 274 6.21 -21.11 -10.28
C PRO A 274 6.30 -22.62 -10.52
N LYS A 275 7.30 -23.27 -9.92
CA LYS A 275 7.47 -24.73 -9.99
C LYS A 275 6.29 -25.44 -9.32
N ARG A 276 5.92 -25.00 -8.11
CA ARG A 276 4.75 -25.53 -7.39
C ARG A 276 3.47 -25.43 -8.23
N LEU A 277 3.22 -24.26 -8.85
CA LEU A 277 2.05 -24.08 -9.71
C LEU A 277 2.05 -25.06 -10.89
N ALA A 278 3.20 -25.29 -11.52
CA ALA A 278 3.33 -26.23 -12.62
C ALA A 278 3.13 -27.69 -12.18
N GLU A 279 3.53 -28.05 -10.96
CA GLU A 279 3.47 -29.44 -10.44
C GLU A 279 2.08 -29.83 -9.91
N ILE A 280 1.43 -28.95 -9.16
CA ILE A 280 0.17 -29.26 -8.46
C ILE A 280 -1.05 -28.47 -8.96
N GLY A 281 -0.85 -27.53 -9.89
CA GLY A 281 -1.89 -26.59 -10.31
C GLY A 281 -2.16 -25.48 -9.27
N ASP A 282 -3.23 -24.73 -9.50
CA ASP A 282 -3.65 -23.66 -8.59
C ASP A 282 -4.61 -24.22 -7.53
N PRO A 283 -4.26 -24.23 -6.22
CA PRO A 283 -5.18 -24.61 -5.14
C PRO A 283 -6.45 -23.76 -5.09
N HIS A 284 -6.43 -22.55 -5.66
CA HIS A 284 -7.60 -21.68 -5.79
C HIS A 284 -8.39 -21.90 -7.09
N ALA A 285 -8.04 -22.90 -7.90
CA ALA A 285 -8.82 -23.25 -9.09
C ALA A 285 -10.29 -23.49 -8.75
N GLY A 286 -11.20 -22.92 -9.53
CA GLY A 286 -12.65 -23.00 -9.29
C GLY A 286 -13.19 -22.04 -8.21
N MET A 287 -12.35 -21.25 -7.55
CA MET A 287 -12.80 -20.25 -6.56
C MET A 287 -13.82 -19.29 -7.16
N ASN A 288 -13.61 -18.81 -8.39
CA ASN A 288 -14.51 -17.87 -9.05
C ASN A 288 -15.87 -18.45 -9.45
N ALA A 289 -16.01 -19.78 -9.49
CA ALA A 289 -17.28 -20.48 -9.72
C ALA A 289 -18.07 -20.72 -8.41
N ALA A 290 -17.44 -20.49 -7.24
CA ALA A 290 -18.12 -20.65 -5.96
C ALA A 290 -18.98 -19.39 -5.65
N SER A 291 -20.07 -19.58 -4.92
CA SER A 291 -21.00 -18.49 -4.54
C SER A 291 -21.75 -18.89 -3.27
N GLY A 292 -21.26 -18.46 -2.10
CA GLY A 292 -21.84 -18.74 -0.80
C GLY A 292 -22.88 -17.71 -0.35
N SER A 293 -23.72 -18.09 0.63
CA SER A 293 -24.66 -17.18 1.28
C SER A 293 -24.11 -16.68 2.61
N LEU A 294 -24.24 -15.37 2.89
CA LEU A 294 -23.90 -14.79 4.19
C LEU A 294 -25.03 -14.85 5.21
N GLU A 295 -26.18 -15.40 4.89
CA GLU A 295 -27.37 -15.38 5.77
C GLU A 295 -27.07 -15.94 7.16
N LYS A 296 -26.44 -17.10 7.27
CA LYS A 296 -26.07 -17.70 8.55
C LYS A 296 -25.12 -16.81 9.40
N LEU A 297 -24.16 -16.15 8.75
CA LEU A 297 -23.27 -15.21 9.45
C LEU A 297 -24.00 -13.93 9.86
N LEU A 298 -24.96 -13.45 9.06
CA LEU A 298 -25.79 -12.31 9.41
C LEU A 298 -26.81 -12.63 10.52
N GLU A 299 -27.32 -13.85 10.57
CA GLU A 299 -28.11 -14.35 11.71
C GLU A 299 -27.26 -14.41 12.99
N LEU A 300 -26.00 -14.86 12.89
CA LEU A 300 -25.07 -14.85 13.99
C LEU A 300 -24.79 -13.41 14.47
N ALA A 301 -24.62 -12.47 13.53
CA ALA A 301 -24.46 -11.06 13.84
C ALA A 301 -25.68 -10.51 14.59
N ALA A 302 -26.90 -10.86 14.15
CA ALA A 302 -28.14 -10.43 14.82
C ALA A 302 -28.27 -11.01 16.23
N LYS A 303 -27.82 -12.25 16.47
CA LYS A 303 -27.74 -12.86 17.81
C LYS A 303 -26.73 -12.13 18.71
N ASP A 304 -25.54 -11.78 18.19
CA ASP A 304 -24.53 -11.02 18.91
C ASP A 304 -25.09 -9.63 19.33
N GLU A 305 -25.77 -8.94 18.42
CA GLU A 305 -26.40 -7.64 18.66
C GLU A 305 -27.52 -7.72 19.73
N ALA A 306 -28.38 -8.75 19.63
CA ALA A 306 -29.41 -9.01 20.63
C ALA A 306 -28.82 -9.33 22.02
N ALA A 307 -27.62 -9.89 22.08
CA ALA A 307 -26.85 -10.12 23.31
C ALA A 307 -26.10 -8.86 23.80
N GLY A 308 -26.28 -7.70 23.17
CA GLY A 308 -25.67 -6.43 23.54
C GLY A 308 -24.27 -6.19 22.96
N LEU A 309 -23.79 -7.03 22.06
CA LEU A 309 -22.55 -6.81 21.34
C LEU A 309 -22.81 -5.88 20.14
N GLY A 310 -22.64 -4.58 20.35
CA GLY A 310 -22.77 -3.57 19.29
C GLY A 310 -21.78 -3.72 18.13
N ASP A 311 -21.88 -2.84 17.14
CA ASP A 311 -20.89 -2.77 16.05
C ASP A 311 -19.51 -2.40 16.61
N ALA A 312 -18.46 -2.66 15.84
CA ALA A 312 -17.08 -2.35 16.18
C ALA A 312 -16.58 -1.14 15.37
N PRO A 313 -15.54 -0.41 15.84
CA PRO A 313 -15.05 0.77 15.17
C PRO A 313 -14.68 0.53 13.70
N TRP A 314 -15.11 1.46 12.86
CA TRP A 314 -14.81 1.48 11.42
C TRP A 314 -13.39 2.03 11.16
N PRO A 315 -12.82 1.78 9.98
CA PRO A 315 -11.53 2.37 9.62
C PRO A 315 -11.51 3.91 9.79
N PRO A 316 -10.34 4.52 10.06
CA PRO A 316 -10.23 5.94 10.44
C PRO A 316 -10.82 6.95 9.45
N HIS A 317 -10.94 6.59 8.16
CA HIS A 317 -11.52 7.45 7.11
C HIS A 317 -13.05 7.37 7.03
N PHE A 318 -13.68 6.46 7.77
CA PHE A 318 -15.13 6.43 7.93
C PHE A 318 -15.58 7.33 9.08
N ARG A 319 -16.86 7.75 9.05
CA ARG A 319 -17.45 8.52 10.13
C ARG A 319 -17.37 7.72 11.44
N LYS A 320 -17.04 8.41 12.54
CA LYS A 320 -17.09 7.80 13.87
C LYS A 320 -18.49 7.33 14.23
N MET A 321 -18.55 6.22 14.95
CA MET A 321 -19.79 5.77 15.58
C MET A 321 -20.11 6.66 16.77
N GLU A 322 -21.39 6.76 17.12
CA GLU A 322 -21.82 7.42 18.33
C GLU A 322 -21.29 6.67 19.56
N GLY A 323 -20.69 7.39 20.52
CA GLY A 323 -20.04 6.79 21.68
C GLY A 323 -18.66 6.17 21.43
N GLU A 324 -18.15 6.15 20.18
CA GLU A 324 -16.81 5.65 19.90
C GLU A 324 -15.74 6.49 20.60
N ALA A 325 -14.85 5.82 21.34
CA ALA A 325 -13.71 6.46 21.99
C ALA A 325 -12.91 7.33 21.01
N PRO A 326 -12.22 8.38 21.46
CA PRO A 326 -11.39 9.20 20.59
C PRO A 326 -10.40 8.30 19.81
N ARG A 327 -10.49 8.30 18.49
CA ARG A 327 -9.48 7.63 17.66
C ARG A 327 -8.16 8.30 17.97
N VAL A 328 -7.27 7.57 18.60
CA VAL A 328 -5.91 8.04 18.84
C VAL A 328 -5.36 8.37 17.45
N ALA A 329 -5.04 9.64 17.21
CA ALA A 329 -4.22 9.98 16.06
C ALA A 329 -3.00 9.07 16.13
N PRO A 330 -2.53 8.47 14.99
CA PRO A 330 -1.35 7.64 15.01
C PRO A 330 -0.33 8.41 15.85
N SER A 331 0.16 7.82 16.91
CA SER A 331 0.96 8.53 17.89
C SER A 331 2.16 9.08 17.12
N ARG A 332 2.10 10.32 16.74
CA ARG A 332 3.30 11.12 16.86
C ARG A 332 3.63 10.91 18.31
N ALA A 333 4.60 10.02 18.59
CA ALA A 333 5.18 9.92 19.90
C ALA A 333 5.22 11.34 20.40
N LYS A 334 4.62 11.63 21.58
CA LYS A 334 4.75 12.95 22.19
C LYS A 334 6.25 13.13 22.20
N SER A 335 6.77 13.80 21.15
CA SER A 335 8.14 14.18 21.14
C SER A 335 8.27 14.88 22.47
N THR A 336 9.15 14.40 23.35
CA THR A 336 9.73 15.15 24.46
C THR A 336 9.58 16.61 24.14
N PRO A 337 9.09 17.46 25.09
CA PRO A 337 8.81 18.87 24.81
C PRO A 337 9.97 19.38 23.95
N LYS A 338 9.67 19.69 22.69
CA LYS A 338 10.70 20.14 21.77
C LYS A 338 11.28 21.34 22.44
N THR A 339 12.55 21.26 22.84
CA THR A 339 13.35 22.42 23.14
C THR A 339 12.93 23.51 22.18
N PRO A 340 12.54 24.72 22.65
CA PRO A 340 12.02 25.77 21.78
C PRO A 340 12.88 25.79 20.53
N ARG A 341 12.29 25.57 19.34
CA ARG A 341 13.05 25.56 18.09
C ARG A 341 13.68 26.93 18.01
N THR A 342 14.97 27.02 18.29
CA THR A 342 15.76 28.21 18.07
C THR A 342 15.54 28.56 16.59
N LYS A 343 14.93 29.69 16.29
CA LYS A 343 14.78 30.16 14.91
C LYS A 343 16.20 30.23 14.35
N MET A 344 16.55 29.28 13.47
CA MET A 344 17.83 29.36 12.79
C MET A 344 17.89 30.68 12.01
N PRO A 345 18.97 31.45 12.12
CA PRO A 345 19.14 32.70 11.38
C PRO A 345 19.40 32.39 9.90
N LEU A 346 18.36 32.09 9.15
CA LEU A 346 18.43 31.70 7.74
C LEU A 346 18.11 32.90 6.85
N VAL A 347 18.95 33.16 5.86
CA VAL A 347 18.68 34.11 4.77
C VAL A 347 18.53 33.37 3.45
N VAL A 348 17.56 33.76 2.62
CA VAL A 348 17.40 33.26 1.26
C VAL A 348 18.25 34.12 0.34
N VAL A 349 19.15 33.49 -0.41
CA VAL A 349 20.12 34.22 -1.24
C VAL A 349 19.83 34.11 -2.75
N ALA A 350 19.19 33.01 -3.19
CA ALA A 350 18.84 32.83 -4.58
C ALA A 350 17.62 31.90 -4.75
N ASN A 351 16.79 32.20 -5.75
CA ASN A 351 15.68 31.39 -6.21
C ASN A 351 15.72 31.31 -7.74
N SER A 352 15.89 30.12 -8.35
CA SER A 352 15.89 29.99 -9.80
C SER A 352 15.39 28.62 -10.28
N PRO A 353 14.67 28.54 -11.41
CA PRO A 353 14.41 27.28 -12.12
C PRO A 353 15.73 26.63 -12.61
N ASP A 354 16.75 27.42 -12.91
CA ASP A 354 18.08 26.95 -13.29
C ASP A 354 18.96 26.85 -12.03
N LYS A 355 19.44 25.63 -11.74
CA LYS A 355 20.34 25.36 -10.61
C LYS A 355 21.66 26.10 -10.74
N ALA A 356 22.22 26.22 -11.95
CA ALA A 356 23.51 26.91 -12.16
C ALA A 356 23.37 28.41 -11.88
N ALA A 357 22.27 29.05 -12.31
CA ALA A 357 21.97 30.44 -12.00
C ALA A 357 21.78 30.66 -10.50
N ALA A 358 21.12 29.75 -9.78
CA ALA A 358 20.98 29.83 -8.33
C ALA A 358 22.36 29.74 -7.61
N VAL A 359 23.25 28.84 -8.04
CA VAL A 359 24.60 28.71 -7.50
C VAL A 359 25.44 29.96 -7.78
N ALA A 360 25.37 30.54 -8.99
CA ALA A 360 26.01 31.80 -9.30
C ALA A 360 25.51 32.93 -8.39
N GLY A 361 24.23 32.93 -8.02
CA GLY A 361 23.66 33.85 -7.04
C GLY A 361 24.29 33.73 -5.66
N LEU A 362 24.56 32.51 -5.20
CA LEU A 362 25.26 32.28 -3.95
C LEU A 362 26.67 32.88 -3.98
N GLU A 363 27.40 32.71 -5.07
CA GLU A 363 28.79 33.24 -5.17
C GLU A 363 28.79 34.79 -5.22
N ARG A 364 27.80 35.42 -5.90
CA ARG A 364 27.62 36.89 -5.84
C ARG A 364 27.32 37.35 -4.41
N TRP A 365 26.45 36.64 -3.70
CA TRP A 365 26.11 36.97 -2.32
C TRP A 365 27.34 36.82 -1.39
N LYS A 366 28.13 35.75 -1.52
CA LYS A 366 29.37 35.55 -0.77
C LYS A 366 30.36 36.68 -1.05
N SER A 367 30.52 37.08 -2.29
CA SER A 367 31.42 38.18 -2.68
C SER A 367 31.00 39.52 -2.05
N LYS A 368 29.66 39.79 -2.05
CA LYS A 368 29.10 40.99 -1.41
C LYS A 368 29.33 40.99 0.12
N HIS A 369 29.28 39.81 0.74
CA HIS A 369 29.40 39.62 2.17
C HIS A 369 30.76 38.95 2.54
N ALA A 370 31.83 39.27 1.87
CA ALA A 370 33.12 38.67 2.05
C ALA A 370 33.66 38.70 3.52
N HIS A 371 33.25 39.71 4.29
CA HIS A 371 33.61 39.87 5.69
C HIS A 371 33.05 38.78 6.61
N ILE A 372 31.99 38.04 6.20
CA ILE A 372 31.43 36.94 6.97
C ILE A 372 31.70 35.57 6.35
N ALA A 373 32.31 35.54 5.16
CA ALA A 373 32.54 34.27 4.43
C ALA A 373 33.39 33.27 5.22
N GLY A 374 34.34 33.75 6.02
CA GLY A 374 35.18 32.90 6.88
C GLY A 374 34.48 32.24 8.06
N PHE A 375 33.26 32.66 8.41
CA PHE A 375 32.46 32.06 9.48
C PHE A 375 31.55 30.95 8.95
N LEU A 376 31.37 30.82 7.64
CA LEU A 376 30.41 29.87 7.04
C LEU A 376 31.06 28.50 6.86
N ALA A 377 30.48 27.49 7.42
CA ALA A 377 30.82 26.10 7.15
C ALA A 377 30.09 25.58 5.87
N VAL A 378 30.57 24.49 5.31
CA VAL A 378 30.00 23.90 4.10
C VAL A 378 28.52 23.53 4.30
N ASP A 379 28.17 23.05 5.47
CA ASP A 379 26.81 22.65 5.86
C ASP A 379 25.89 23.82 6.26
N ASP A 380 26.39 25.06 6.25
CA ASP A 380 25.60 26.27 6.40
C ASP A 380 24.91 26.69 5.09
N VAL A 381 25.34 26.15 3.95
CA VAL A 381 24.68 26.38 2.65
C VAL A 381 23.65 25.31 2.39
N LEU A 382 22.39 25.70 2.38
CA LEU A 382 21.25 24.81 2.18
C LEU A 382 20.70 24.97 0.76
N VAL A 383 20.77 23.90 -0.03
CA VAL A 383 20.23 23.86 -1.40
C VAL A 383 18.95 23.05 -1.39
N ASP A 384 17.80 23.73 -1.50
CA ASP A 384 16.49 23.10 -1.49
C ASP A 384 15.97 22.91 -2.92
N SER A 385 15.51 21.71 -3.25
CA SER A 385 14.69 21.49 -4.43
C SER A 385 13.23 21.80 -4.08
N MET A 386 12.71 22.85 -4.67
CA MET A 386 11.35 23.34 -4.44
C MET A 386 10.43 22.88 -5.57
N ARG A 387 9.19 22.53 -5.24
CA ARG A 387 8.17 22.13 -6.21
C ARG A 387 7.08 23.18 -6.32
N GLY A 388 6.95 23.76 -7.50
CA GLY A 388 5.83 24.59 -7.90
C GLY A 388 4.67 23.75 -8.48
N ARG A 389 3.64 24.39 -9.01
CA ARG A 389 2.45 23.74 -9.56
C ARG A 389 2.75 22.92 -10.82
N SER A 390 3.66 23.41 -11.67
CA SER A 390 4.04 22.82 -12.95
C SER A 390 5.56 22.74 -13.18
N SER A 391 6.37 23.20 -12.23
CA SER A 391 7.82 23.26 -12.37
C SER A 391 8.53 22.97 -11.06
N THR A 392 9.79 22.56 -11.14
CA THR A 392 10.72 22.52 -10.00
C THR A 392 11.68 23.68 -10.10
N TRP A 393 12.13 24.18 -8.96
CA TRP A 393 13.08 25.26 -8.89
C TRP A 393 14.01 25.07 -7.68
N THR A 394 15.18 25.73 -7.74
CA THR A 394 16.19 25.65 -6.70
C THR A 394 16.13 26.90 -5.84
N ARG A 395 16.11 26.73 -4.50
CA ARG A 395 16.26 27.80 -3.53
C ARG A 395 17.54 27.57 -2.75
N ILE A 396 18.37 28.60 -2.66
CA ILE A 396 19.57 28.55 -1.82
C ILE A 396 19.36 29.45 -0.61
N ARG A 397 19.64 28.87 0.56
CA ARG A 397 19.62 29.56 1.86
C ARG A 397 20.98 29.44 2.53
N VAL A 398 21.36 30.46 3.29
CA VAL A 398 22.55 30.43 4.13
C VAL A 398 22.12 30.50 5.59
N ASN A 399 22.67 29.61 6.40
CA ASN A 399 22.50 29.59 7.84
C ASN A 399 23.61 30.42 8.51
N LEU A 400 23.22 31.50 9.15
CA LEU A 400 24.15 32.43 9.79
C LEU A 400 24.49 32.03 11.26
N ARG A 401 24.25 30.77 11.65
CA ARG A 401 24.48 30.29 13.04
C ARG A 401 25.86 30.51 13.56
N HIS A 402 26.89 30.39 12.70
CA HIS A 402 28.28 30.60 13.06
C HIS A 402 28.74 32.05 12.90
N VAL A 403 27.94 32.92 12.33
CA VAL A 403 28.23 34.35 12.18
C VAL A 403 27.79 35.06 13.45
N PRO A 404 28.66 35.87 14.09
CA PRO A 404 28.31 36.71 15.23
C PRO A 404 27.11 37.58 14.93
N GLU A 405 26.18 37.71 15.89
CA GLU A 405 24.88 38.37 15.66
C GLU A 405 25.02 39.80 15.12
N ALA A 406 25.98 40.55 15.62
CA ALA A 406 26.24 41.93 15.17
C ALA A 406 26.71 42.04 13.71
N LEU A 407 27.21 40.93 13.11
CA LEU A 407 27.71 40.89 11.74
C LEU A 407 26.75 40.23 10.76
N ARG A 408 25.62 39.73 11.24
CA ARG A 408 24.64 39.04 10.39
C ARG A 408 23.95 40.01 9.42
N PRO A 409 24.05 39.79 8.10
CA PRO A 409 23.32 40.60 7.14
C PRO A 409 21.79 40.37 7.28
N PRO A 410 20.97 41.40 7.08
CA PRO A 410 19.54 41.25 7.01
C PRO A 410 19.13 40.44 5.79
N GLN A 411 17.85 39.98 5.75
CA GLN A 411 17.32 39.35 4.55
C GLN A 411 17.27 40.38 3.42
N GLU A 412 18.01 40.13 2.38
CA GLU A 412 17.98 40.90 1.13
C GLU A 412 17.09 40.25 0.09
N THR A 413 16.81 40.93 -0.99
CA THR A 413 16.13 40.34 -2.15
C THR A 413 17.05 39.30 -2.76
N PRO A 414 16.61 38.03 -2.91
CA PRO A 414 17.41 37.00 -3.56
C PRO A 414 17.80 37.38 -4.99
N ASP A 415 18.98 36.95 -5.44
CA ASP A 415 19.46 37.19 -6.81
C ASP A 415 20.07 35.91 -7.40
N PRO A 416 19.38 35.27 -8.38
CA PRO A 416 18.06 35.61 -8.93
C PRO A 416 16.90 35.35 -7.95
N ASP A 417 15.77 36.00 -8.19
CA ASP A 417 14.55 35.87 -7.40
C ASP A 417 13.34 35.41 -8.25
N ASP A 418 13.49 34.24 -8.87
CA ASP A 418 12.50 33.63 -9.77
C ASP A 418 11.64 32.59 -9.01
N ASP A 419 11.06 32.97 -7.86
CA ASP A 419 10.12 32.11 -7.12
C ASP A 419 8.75 32.07 -7.85
N PRO A 420 8.40 30.96 -8.54
CA PRO A 420 7.13 30.84 -9.27
C PRO A 420 5.91 30.74 -8.36
N THR A 421 6.11 30.67 -7.04
CA THR A 421 5.03 30.59 -6.04
C THR A 421 4.71 31.92 -5.39
N ARG A 422 5.44 33.00 -5.73
CA ARG A 422 5.30 34.32 -5.11
C ARG A 422 3.86 34.85 -5.18
N GLU A 423 3.23 34.79 -6.35
CA GLU A 423 1.85 35.29 -6.54
C GLU A 423 0.79 34.58 -5.69
N TRP A 424 1.07 33.38 -5.26
CA TRP A 424 0.12 32.61 -4.44
C TRP A 424 0.25 32.93 -2.96
N ARG A 425 1.45 33.29 -2.51
CA ARG A 425 1.68 33.68 -1.11
C ARG A 425 1.04 35.00 -0.81
N THR A 426 1.12 35.97 -1.75
CA THR A 426 0.46 37.26 -1.61
C THR A 426 -1.05 37.18 -1.60
N ARG A 427 -1.68 36.30 -2.42
CA ARG A 427 -3.13 36.04 -2.40
C ARG A 427 -3.64 35.32 -1.15
N ARG A 428 -2.76 34.58 -0.44
CA ARG A 428 -3.12 33.88 0.79
C ARG A 428 -2.95 34.72 2.05
N ALA A 429 -2.13 35.74 2.01
CA ALA A 429 -1.94 36.71 3.09
C ALA A 429 -3.03 37.84 3.06
N ALA A 430 -3.75 37.95 1.97
CA ALA A 430 -4.85 38.93 1.78
C ALA A 430 -6.25 38.33 2.01
N LYS A 431 -6.35 37.09 2.42
CA LYS A 431 -7.57 36.41 2.92
C LYS A 431 -7.40 36.03 4.39
#